data_9130a9fd202b8be29b5226b47e94b1a7
#
_entry.id   9130a9fd202b8be29b5226b47e94b1a7
#
_cell.length_a   1.000
_cell.length_b   1.000
_cell.length_c   1.000
_cell.angle_alpha   90.00
_cell.angle_beta   90.00
_cell.angle_gamma   90.00
#
_symmetry.space_group_name_H-M   'P 1'
#
loop_
_entity.id
_entity.type
_entity.pdbx_description
1 polymer ?
#
loop_
_entity_poly.entity_id
_entity_poly.type
_entity_poly.pdbx_seq_one_letter_code
_entity_poly.pdbx_strand_id
1 'polypeptide(L)'
;MIGTWDLAFYGTEQIKRVRLIRRADGYYAQLCVKVDVREEIEPSGNTVGLDVGLKEFYTDSNGQSEPNPRFYRNAEKKLKRAHRRVSQKRKGSANRKKAVNRLGRTHLKISRQREEQAKRLARCVIKSNDLVAYEDLRIKNIVRNHCLAKSIHDALWYQFRKWLEYFGVKFGKITVAVNPAYTSQKCSSCGTIVKKSLSTRTHICQCGCELDRDYNAAINILKAALSTVGHTET
;
A
#
# COMPACT_ATOMS: atom_id res chain seq x y z
N MET A 1 26.01 -16.30 -8.96
CA MET A 1 25.08 -15.26 -8.47
C MET A 1 24.07 -14.99 -9.57
N ILE A 2 22.77 -14.95 -9.26
CA ILE A 2 21.74 -14.60 -10.25
C ILE A 2 21.45 -13.11 -10.05
N GLY A 3 21.45 -12.30 -11.13
CA GLY A 3 21.18 -10.85 -11.03
C GLY A 3 22.45 -10.03 -10.76
N THR A 4 23.41 -10.14 -11.62
CA THR A 4 24.68 -9.37 -11.52
C THR A 4 24.64 -8.03 -12.25
N TRP A 5 23.57 -7.73 -12.98
CA TRP A 5 23.40 -6.51 -13.75
C TRP A 5 23.54 -5.23 -12.92
N ASP A 6 22.92 -5.24 -11.73
CA ASP A 6 22.97 -4.07 -10.84
C ASP A 6 24.36 -3.81 -10.25
N LEU A 7 25.21 -4.84 -10.15
CA LEU A 7 26.59 -4.70 -9.64
C LEU A 7 27.51 -4.03 -10.65
N ALA A 8 27.27 -4.22 -11.94
CA ALA A 8 28.04 -3.56 -12.99
C ALA A 8 27.63 -2.08 -13.20
N PHE A 9 26.42 -1.72 -12.73
CA PHE A 9 25.87 -0.37 -12.86
C PHE A 9 26.37 0.59 -11.77
N TYR A 10 26.61 0.08 -10.55
CA TYR A 10 27.06 0.90 -9.42
C TYR A 10 28.54 0.72 -9.15
N GLY A 11 29.27 1.83 -9.00
CA GLY A 11 30.66 1.81 -8.55
C GLY A 11 30.80 1.28 -7.12
N THR A 12 31.92 0.64 -6.81
CA THR A 12 32.17 0.08 -5.47
C THR A 12 32.15 1.13 -4.37
N GLU A 13 32.54 2.37 -4.68
CA GLU A 13 32.53 3.52 -3.77
C GLU A 13 31.12 3.97 -3.38
N GLN A 14 30.10 3.65 -4.20
CA GLN A 14 28.70 3.92 -3.93
C GLN A 14 28.11 2.91 -2.97
N ILE A 15 28.69 1.72 -2.81
CA ILE A 15 28.20 0.65 -1.95
C ILE A 15 28.60 0.95 -0.51
N LYS A 16 27.61 1.31 0.33
CA LYS A 16 27.84 1.66 1.74
C LYS A 16 27.70 0.47 2.69
N ARG A 17 26.90 -0.54 2.31
CA ARG A 17 26.66 -1.71 3.14
C ARG A 17 26.21 -2.89 2.30
N VAL A 18 26.69 -4.06 2.67
CA VAL A 18 26.22 -5.34 2.13
C VAL A 18 25.63 -6.17 3.26
N ARG A 19 24.46 -6.76 3.04
CA ARG A 19 23.82 -7.70 3.97
C ARG A 19 23.56 -9.02 3.29
N LEU A 20 23.95 -10.12 3.92
CA LEU A 20 23.54 -11.46 3.50
C LEU A 20 22.22 -11.80 4.18
N ILE A 21 21.16 -12.03 3.40
CA ILE A 21 19.83 -12.32 3.90
C ILE A 21 19.44 -13.73 3.47
N ARG A 22 19.10 -14.58 4.43
CA ARG A 22 18.50 -15.88 4.17
C ARG A 22 17.00 -15.75 4.03
N ARG A 23 16.44 -16.25 2.93
CA ARG A 23 15.01 -16.41 2.68
C ARG A 23 14.66 -17.91 2.52
N ALA A 24 13.36 -18.21 2.40
CA ALA A 24 12.91 -19.60 2.25
C ALA A 24 13.33 -20.26 0.92
N ASP A 25 13.71 -19.47 -0.09
CA ASP A 25 14.10 -19.91 -1.44
C ASP A 25 15.60 -19.76 -1.72
N GLY A 26 16.39 -19.18 -0.80
CA GLY A 26 17.82 -19.03 -0.97
C GLY A 26 18.44 -17.91 -0.16
N TYR A 27 19.67 -17.55 -0.51
CA TYR A 27 20.40 -16.43 0.06
C TYR A 27 20.42 -15.25 -0.92
N TYR A 28 20.36 -14.05 -0.37
CA TYR A 28 20.37 -12.80 -1.11
C TYR A 28 21.43 -11.88 -0.56
N ALA A 29 22.25 -11.31 -1.43
CA ALA A 29 23.08 -10.17 -1.08
C ALA A 29 22.24 -8.89 -1.30
N GLN A 30 22.03 -8.13 -0.25
CA GLN A 30 21.36 -6.82 -0.30
C GLN A 30 22.42 -5.74 -0.21
N LEU A 31 22.52 -4.92 -1.23
CA LEU A 31 23.44 -3.80 -1.31
C LEU A 31 22.69 -2.52 -0.92
N CYS A 32 23.28 -1.74 -0.02
CA CYS A 32 22.84 -0.37 0.26
C CYS A 32 23.74 0.57 -0.53
N VAL A 33 23.19 1.25 -1.53
CA VAL A 33 23.93 2.09 -2.47
C VAL A 33 23.56 3.55 -2.20
N LYS A 34 24.57 4.44 -2.20
CA LYS A 34 24.38 5.90 -2.12
C LYS A 34 24.34 6.46 -3.53
N VAL A 35 23.14 6.78 -4.00
CA VAL A 35 22.91 7.35 -5.34
C VAL A 35 21.81 8.40 -5.26
N ASP A 36 21.81 9.36 -6.15
CA ASP A 36 20.63 10.18 -6.38
C ASP A 36 19.65 9.36 -7.22
N VAL A 37 18.44 9.15 -6.69
CA VAL A 37 17.38 8.38 -7.34
C VAL A 37 16.37 9.27 -8.06
N ARG A 38 16.56 10.60 -8.03
CA ARG A 38 15.62 11.54 -8.62
C ARG A 38 15.63 11.39 -10.13
N GLU A 39 14.43 11.40 -10.68
CA GLU A 39 14.16 11.41 -12.12
C GLU A 39 13.19 12.57 -12.38
N GLU A 40 13.54 13.48 -13.25
CA GLU A 40 12.62 14.53 -13.67
C GLU A 40 11.55 13.95 -14.59
N ILE A 41 10.30 14.22 -14.25
CA ILE A 41 9.14 13.84 -15.05
C ILE A 41 8.32 15.11 -15.26
N GLU A 42 7.90 15.33 -16.50
CA GLU A 42 7.04 16.46 -16.87
C GLU A 42 5.80 16.53 -15.97
N PRO A 43 5.39 17.73 -15.55
CA PRO A 43 4.17 17.93 -14.80
C PRO A 43 2.95 17.44 -15.59
N SER A 44 2.05 16.76 -14.91
CA SER A 44 0.79 16.27 -15.50
C SER A 44 -0.36 17.27 -15.35
N GLY A 45 -0.24 18.25 -14.44
CA GLY A 45 -1.31 19.14 -14.02
C GLY A 45 -2.36 18.47 -13.12
N ASN A 46 -2.26 17.18 -12.87
CA ASN A 46 -3.28 16.42 -12.16
C ASN A 46 -3.01 16.35 -10.65
N THR A 47 -4.09 16.31 -9.88
CA THR A 47 -4.07 16.08 -8.43
C THR A 47 -5.05 14.97 -8.08
N VAL A 48 -4.73 14.14 -7.08
CA VAL A 48 -5.60 13.03 -6.70
C VAL A 48 -5.60 12.79 -5.19
N GLY A 49 -6.78 12.50 -4.63
CA GLY A 49 -6.95 11.98 -3.28
C GLY A 49 -7.24 10.47 -3.32
N LEU A 50 -6.69 9.71 -2.39
CA LEU A 50 -6.81 8.26 -2.31
C LEU A 50 -7.41 7.85 -0.96
N ASP A 51 -8.56 7.19 -0.98
CA ASP A 51 -9.12 6.47 0.16
C ASP A 51 -8.81 4.98 0.05
N VAL A 52 -8.06 4.42 1.01
CA VAL A 52 -7.67 3.00 1.00
C VAL A 52 -8.70 2.14 1.72
N GLY A 53 -9.13 1.07 1.06
CA GLY A 53 -10.21 0.22 1.53
C GLY A 53 -9.88 -1.27 1.60
N LEU A 54 -10.80 -2.05 2.21
CA LEU A 54 -10.73 -3.52 2.25
C LEU A 54 -11.52 -4.17 1.11
N LYS A 55 -12.55 -3.51 0.62
CA LYS A 55 -13.35 -3.96 -0.52
C LYS A 55 -12.55 -3.73 -1.79
N GLU A 56 -12.29 -2.49 -2.09
CA GLU A 56 -11.33 -2.04 -3.10
C GLU A 56 -9.99 -1.74 -2.42
N PHE A 57 -8.88 -1.79 -3.15
CA PHE A 57 -7.56 -1.48 -2.62
C PHE A 57 -7.44 0.03 -2.31
N TYR A 58 -7.89 0.86 -3.22
CA TYR A 58 -8.20 2.27 -3.01
C TYR A 58 -9.32 2.73 -3.94
N THR A 59 -9.98 3.83 -3.58
CA THR A 59 -10.84 4.64 -4.45
C THR A 59 -10.23 6.02 -4.57
N ASP A 60 -10.16 6.57 -5.77
CA ASP A 60 -9.60 7.89 -6.01
C ASP A 60 -10.67 9.01 -6.06
N SER A 61 -10.21 10.26 -6.03
CA SER A 61 -11.06 11.46 -6.10
C SER A 61 -11.69 11.70 -7.48
N ASN A 62 -11.43 10.85 -8.47
CA ASN A 62 -12.06 10.84 -9.78
C ASN A 62 -13.16 9.76 -9.88
N GLY A 63 -13.39 9.01 -8.77
CA GLY A 63 -14.37 7.94 -8.71
C GLY A 63 -13.87 6.59 -9.26
N GLN A 64 -12.59 6.48 -9.60
CA GLN A 64 -12.00 5.21 -10.03
C GLN A 64 -11.59 4.36 -8.84
N SER A 65 -11.75 3.07 -8.95
CA SER A 65 -11.39 2.12 -7.88
C SER A 65 -10.44 1.04 -8.39
N GLU A 66 -9.39 0.77 -7.60
CA GLU A 66 -8.49 -0.34 -7.86
C GLU A 66 -8.93 -1.57 -7.05
N PRO A 67 -9.15 -2.72 -7.67
CA PRO A 67 -9.63 -3.91 -6.98
C PRO A 67 -8.58 -4.46 -6.01
N ASN A 68 -9.05 -4.95 -4.85
CA ASN A 68 -8.19 -5.59 -3.87
C ASN A 68 -7.92 -7.06 -4.25
N PRO A 69 -6.67 -7.44 -4.60
CA PRO A 69 -6.35 -8.78 -5.09
C PRO A 69 -6.41 -9.88 -4.02
N ARG A 70 -6.45 -9.54 -2.73
CA ARG A 70 -6.62 -10.45 -1.58
C ARG A 70 -5.69 -11.67 -1.61
N PHE A 71 -4.42 -11.47 -1.94
CA PHE A 71 -3.43 -12.53 -2.14
C PHE A 71 -3.35 -13.54 -1.00
N TYR A 72 -3.39 -13.08 0.25
CA TYR A 72 -3.37 -13.94 1.41
C TYR A 72 -4.65 -14.78 1.51
N ARG A 73 -5.81 -14.16 1.35
CA ARG A 73 -7.12 -14.84 1.39
C ARG A 73 -7.19 -15.94 0.33
N ASN A 74 -6.74 -15.66 -0.88
CA ASN A 74 -6.71 -16.62 -1.98
C ASN A 74 -5.75 -17.79 -1.71
N ALA A 75 -4.65 -17.54 -0.99
CA ALA A 75 -3.68 -18.57 -0.62
C ALA A 75 -4.01 -19.29 0.70
N GLU A 76 -5.02 -18.88 1.45
CA GLU A 76 -5.28 -19.33 2.82
C GLU A 76 -5.44 -20.86 2.94
N LYS A 77 -6.23 -21.46 2.05
CA LYS A 77 -6.41 -22.94 2.02
C LYS A 77 -5.10 -23.68 1.83
N LYS A 78 -4.21 -23.14 0.97
CA LYS A 78 -2.87 -23.70 0.71
C LYS A 78 -1.97 -23.55 1.93
N LEU A 79 -1.98 -22.39 2.59
CA LEU A 79 -1.23 -22.15 3.81
C LEU A 79 -1.68 -23.06 4.95
N LYS A 80 -2.99 -23.19 5.19
CA LYS A 80 -3.54 -24.11 6.21
C LYS A 80 -3.08 -25.58 5.98
N ARG A 81 -3.10 -26.05 4.73
CA ARG A 81 -2.58 -27.39 4.38
C ARG A 81 -1.08 -27.53 4.65
N ALA A 82 -0.30 -26.50 4.28
CA ALA A 82 1.13 -26.50 4.52
C ALA A 82 1.46 -26.49 6.03
N HIS A 83 0.73 -25.72 6.84
CA HIS A 83 0.86 -25.72 8.30
C HIS A 83 0.57 -27.10 8.90
N ARG A 84 -0.54 -27.75 8.52
CA ARG A 84 -0.87 -29.12 8.98
C ARG A 84 0.26 -30.10 8.65
N ARG A 85 0.84 -30.02 7.45
CA ARG A 85 1.97 -30.88 7.06
C ARG A 85 3.20 -30.66 7.95
N VAL A 86 3.47 -29.43 8.38
CA VAL A 86 4.56 -29.13 9.31
C VAL A 86 4.28 -29.72 10.69
N SER A 87 3.05 -29.56 11.23
CA SER A 87 2.67 -30.06 12.56
C SER A 87 2.70 -31.58 12.65
N GLN A 88 2.36 -32.29 11.56
CA GLN A 88 2.38 -33.75 11.46
C GLN A 88 3.78 -34.38 11.38
N LYS A 89 4.84 -33.58 11.25
CA LYS A 89 6.20 -34.10 11.14
C LYS A 89 6.94 -34.02 12.47
N ARG A 90 7.73 -35.05 12.79
CA ARG A 90 8.55 -35.11 14.01
C ARG A 90 9.49 -33.91 14.08
N LYS A 91 9.51 -33.24 15.24
CA LYS A 91 10.42 -32.11 15.50
C LYS A 91 11.88 -32.55 15.26
N GLY A 92 12.66 -31.67 14.64
CA GLY A 92 14.08 -31.96 14.31
C GLY A 92 14.31 -32.79 13.04
N SER A 93 13.31 -33.50 12.50
CA SER A 93 13.50 -34.38 11.34
C SER A 93 13.77 -33.60 10.04
N ALA A 94 14.51 -34.21 9.10
CA ALA A 94 14.77 -33.67 7.77
C ALA A 94 13.44 -33.40 7.00
N ASN A 95 12.46 -34.28 7.16
CA ASN A 95 11.14 -34.11 6.55
C ASN A 95 10.38 -32.88 7.09
N ARG A 96 10.54 -32.57 8.40
CA ARG A 96 9.98 -31.33 8.97
C ARG A 96 10.69 -30.12 8.40
N LYS A 97 12.02 -30.13 8.29
CA LYS A 97 12.80 -29.03 7.67
C LYS A 97 12.33 -28.75 6.23
N LYS A 98 12.13 -29.81 5.43
CA LYS A 98 11.56 -29.69 4.06
C LYS A 98 10.14 -29.09 4.06
N ALA A 99 9.27 -29.52 4.99
CA ALA A 99 7.90 -29.00 5.11
C ALA A 99 7.88 -27.51 5.53
N VAL A 100 8.71 -27.12 6.50
CA VAL A 100 8.89 -25.72 6.94
C VAL A 100 9.38 -24.85 5.78
N ASN A 101 10.35 -25.33 5.01
CA ASN A 101 10.87 -24.59 3.87
C ASN A 101 9.79 -24.38 2.78
N ARG A 102 8.96 -25.40 2.50
CA ARG A 102 7.82 -25.28 1.57
C ARG A 102 6.77 -24.27 2.05
N LEU A 103 6.45 -24.29 3.34
CA LEU A 103 5.59 -23.30 3.97
C LEU A 103 6.16 -21.88 3.83
N GLY A 104 7.46 -21.72 4.16
CA GLY A 104 8.18 -20.45 4.03
C GLY A 104 8.19 -19.91 2.61
N ARG A 105 8.40 -20.75 1.60
CA ARG A 105 8.30 -20.35 0.17
C ARG A 105 6.89 -19.87 -0.20
N THR A 106 5.84 -20.49 0.36
CA THR A 106 4.46 -20.04 0.12
C THR A 106 4.21 -18.66 0.71
N HIS A 107 4.65 -18.40 1.96
CA HIS A 107 4.57 -17.07 2.56
C HIS A 107 5.39 -16.04 1.79
N LEU A 108 6.60 -16.39 1.37
CA LEU A 108 7.48 -15.49 0.60
C LEU A 108 6.85 -15.09 -0.74
N LYS A 109 6.22 -16.04 -1.45
CA LYS A 109 5.49 -15.74 -2.70
C LYS A 109 4.38 -14.72 -2.47
N ILE A 110 3.55 -14.92 -1.44
CA ILE A 110 2.45 -13.99 -1.10
C ILE A 110 3.01 -12.61 -0.75
N SER A 111 4.06 -12.55 0.07
CA SER A 111 4.71 -11.29 0.45
C SER A 111 5.20 -10.51 -0.76
N ARG A 112 5.88 -11.20 -1.71
CA ARG A 112 6.38 -10.57 -2.95
C ARG A 112 5.25 -10.09 -3.86
N GLN A 113 4.18 -10.88 -4.02
CA GLN A 113 3.02 -10.47 -4.82
C GLN A 113 2.38 -9.20 -4.26
N ARG A 114 2.23 -9.13 -2.94
CA ARG A 114 1.65 -7.98 -2.24
C ARG A 114 2.53 -6.74 -2.38
N GLU A 115 3.83 -6.90 -2.17
CA GLU A 115 4.80 -5.81 -2.28
C GLU A 115 4.88 -5.27 -3.70
N GLU A 116 4.94 -6.15 -4.71
CA GLU A 116 4.98 -5.76 -6.11
C GLU A 116 3.71 -5.03 -6.55
N GLN A 117 2.53 -5.48 -6.10
CA GLN A 117 1.27 -4.80 -6.36
C GLN A 117 1.28 -3.37 -5.79
N ALA A 118 1.62 -3.23 -4.51
CA ALA A 118 1.67 -1.93 -3.85
C ALA A 118 2.69 -0.98 -4.53
N LYS A 119 3.86 -1.50 -4.89
CA LYS A 119 4.91 -0.76 -5.60
C LYS A 119 4.45 -0.30 -6.98
N ARG A 120 3.87 -1.22 -7.77
CA ARG A 120 3.40 -0.94 -9.13
C ARG A 120 2.30 0.14 -9.11
N LEU A 121 1.30 -0.02 -8.25
CA LEU A 121 0.21 0.96 -8.12
C LEU A 121 0.70 2.32 -7.67
N ALA A 122 1.55 2.38 -6.63
CA ALA A 122 2.12 3.64 -6.17
C ALA A 122 2.90 4.35 -7.28
N ARG A 123 3.69 3.60 -8.06
CA ARG A 123 4.42 4.17 -9.20
C ARG A 123 3.50 4.73 -10.27
N CYS A 124 2.41 4.01 -10.62
CA CYS A 124 1.44 4.48 -11.62
C CYS A 124 0.76 5.76 -11.13
N VAL A 125 0.24 5.76 -9.90
CA VAL A 125 -0.45 6.93 -9.33
C VAL A 125 0.47 8.17 -9.30
N ILE A 126 1.70 8.02 -8.80
CA ILE A 126 2.64 9.14 -8.71
C ILE A 126 3.07 9.66 -10.09
N LYS A 127 3.22 8.79 -11.09
CA LYS A 127 3.58 9.22 -12.45
C LYS A 127 2.47 9.99 -13.15
N SER A 128 1.22 9.72 -12.79
CA SER A 128 0.05 10.33 -13.44
C SER A 128 -0.42 11.61 -12.75
N ASN A 129 0.14 11.95 -11.57
CA ASN A 129 -0.32 13.08 -10.77
C ASN A 129 0.84 13.87 -10.17
N ASP A 130 0.70 15.18 -10.10
CA ASP A 130 1.70 16.07 -9.49
C ASP A 130 1.52 16.17 -7.98
N LEU A 131 0.29 16.00 -7.50
CA LEU A 131 -0.02 15.92 -6.08
C LEU A 131 -0.87 14.68 -5.78
N VAL A 132 -0.44 13.89 -4.80
CA VAL A 132 -1.15 12.70 -4.32
C VAL A 132 -1.41 12.82 -2.82
N ALA A 133 -2.69 12.89 -2.46
CA ALA A 133 -3.15 12.95 -1.08
C ALA A 133 -3.62 11.57 -0.59
N TYR A 134 -3.33 11.23 0.67
CA TYR A 134 -3.77 9.98 1.29
C TYR A 134 -3.93 10.16 2.80
N GLU A 135 -4.69 9.28 3.46
CA GLU A 135 -4.90 9.34 4.91
C GLU A 135 -3.67 8.89 5.71
N ASP A 136 -3.34 9.62 6.78
CA ASP A 136 -2.33 9.21 7.77
C ASP A 136 -2.90 8.17 8.75
N LEU A 137 -3.17 6.98 8.21
CA LEU A 137 -3.72 5.89 9.01
C LEU A 137 -2.70 5.32 10.00
N ARG A 138 -3.06 5.31 11.29
CA ARG A 138 -2.30 4.65 12.35
C ARG A 138 -2.55 3.14 12.30
N ILE A 139 -1.96 2.46 11.32
CA ILE A 139 -2.17 1.02 11.04
C ILE A 139 -2.01 0.15 12.29
N LYS A 140 -1.04 0.45 13.17
CA LYS A 140 -0.83 -0.26 14.44
C LYS A 140 -2.07 -0.30 15.33
N ASN A 141 -2.87 0.78 15.34
CA ASN A 141 -4.09 0.86 16.13
C ASN A 141 -5.24 0.08 15.49
N ILE A 142 -5.35 0.15 14.16
CA ILE A 142 -6.43 -0.51 13.41
C ILE A 142 -6.26 -2.05 13.44
N VAL A 143 -5.03 -2.55 13.43
CA VAL A 143 -4.70 -3.99 13.51
C VAL A 143 -5.05 -4.61 14.87
N ARG A 144 -5.27 -3.83 15.93
CA ARG A 144 -5.78 -4.34 17.22
C ARG A 144 -7.18 -4.94 17.10
N ASN A 145 -7.95 -4.56 16.10
CA ASN A 145 -9.23 -5.22 15.81
C ASN A 145 -8.98 -6.58 15.15
N HIS A 146 -9.10 -7.66 15.93
CA HIS A 146 -8.83 -9.04 15.49
C HIS A 146 -9.64 -9.47 14.27
N CYS A 147 -10.87 -8.97 14.10
CA CYS A 147 -11.73 -9.29 12.96
C CYS A 147 -11.17 -8.74 11.64
N LEU A 148 -10.55 -7.57 11.67
CA LEU A 148 -10.04 -6.86 10.50
C LEU A 148 -8.53 -7.02 10.30
N ALA A 149 -7.77 -7.35 11.36
CA ALA A 149 -6.30 -7.42 11.35
C ALA A 149 -5.75 -8.19 10.14
N LYS A 150 -6.31 -9.35 9.85
CA LYS A 150 -5.90 -10.21 8.74
C LYS A 150 -6.09 -9.55 7.37
N SER A 151 -7.21 -8.87 7.18
CA SER A 151 -7.52 -8.16 5.93
C SER A 151 -6.68 -6.91 5.76
N ILE A 152 -6.42 -6.18 6.83
CA ILE A 152 -5.55 -5.00 6.86
C ILE A 152 -4.10 -5.39 6.55
N HIS A 153 -3.61 -6.48 7.17
CA HIS A 153 -2.30 -7.03 6.83
C HIS A 153 -2.23 -7.52 5.37
N ASP A 154 -3.33 -8.03 4.80
CA ASP A 154 -3.37 -8.43 3.40
C ASP A 154 -3.34 -7.23 2.45
N ALA A 155 -4.00 -6.15 2.79
CA ALA A 155 -4.10 -4.94 1.97
C ALA A 155 -2.78 -4.14 1.88
N LEU A 156 -1.83 -4.31 2.81
CA LEU A 156 -0.51 -3.63 2.79
C LEU A 156 -0.55 -2.09 2.68
N TRP A 157 -1.52 -1.42 3.27
CA TRP A 157 -1.64 0.05 3.21
C TRP A 157 -0.37 0.78 3.64
N TYR A 158 0.33 0.28 4.68
CA TYR A 158 1.61 0.86 5.11
C TYR A 158 2.68 0.78 4.02
N GLN A 159 2.79 -0.35 3.32
CA GLN A 159 3.76 -0.52 2.23
C GLN A 159 3.39 0.36 1.03
N PHE A 160 2.11 0.47 0.70
CA PHE A 160 1.63 1.34 -0.37
C PHE A 160 1.98 2.80 -0.09
N ARG A 161 1.69 3.29 1.12
CA ARG A 161 2.10 4.63 1.57
C ARG A 161 3.61 4.84 1.41
N LYS A 162 4.44 3.90 1.88
CA LYS A 162 5.90 3.99 1.74
C LYS A 162 6.36 4.08 0.29
N TRP A 163 5.70 3.37 -0.61
CA TRP A 163 6.00 3.46 -2.03
C TRP A 163 5.50 4.77 -2.64
N LEU A 164 4.35 5.32 -2.21
CA LEU A 164 3.91 6.67 -2.63
C LEU A 164 4.94 7.73 -2.23
N GLU A 165 5.36 7.75 -0.95
CA GLU A 165 6.38 8.66 -0.44
C GLU A 165 7.71 8.52 -1.21
N TYR A 166 8.18 7.29 -1.43
CA TYR A 166 9.41 7.01 -2.18
C TYR A 166 9.34 7.51 -3.63
N PHE A 167 8.27 7.18 -4.34
CA PHE A 167 8.12 7.62 -5.73
C PHE A 167 7.83 9.11 -5.85
N GLY A 168 7.19 9.73 -4.86
CA GLY A 168 7.04 11.17 -4.77
C GLY A 168 8.41 11.88 -4.79
N VAL A 169 9.30 11.47 -3.90
CA VAL A 169 10.69 11.98 -3.87
C VAL A 169 11.42 11.66 -5.15
N LYS A 170 11.29 10.42 -5.67
CA LYS A 170 12.00 9.98 -6.88
C LYS A 170 11.60 10.79 -8.11
N PHE A 171 10.34 11.12 -8.28
CA PHE A 171 9.80 11.79 -9.47
C PHE A 171 9.49 13.28 -9.26
N GLY A 172 9.93 13.86 -8.13
CA GLY A 172 9.70 15.28 -7.83
C GLY A 172 8.23 15.63 -7.64
N LYS A 173 7.38 14.68 -7.22
CA LYS A 173 5.93 14.87 -7.05
C LYS A 173 5.57 15.05 -5.57
N ILE A 174 4.52 15.81 -5.31
CA ILE A 174 4.07 16.13 -3.95
C ILE A 174 3.21 14.98 -3.40
N THR A 175 3.54 14.52 -2.20
CA THR A 175 2.72 13.55 -1.46
C THR A 175 2.30 14.12 -0.12
N VAL A 176 1.00 14.12 0.18
CA VAL A 176 0.42 14.74 1.37
C VAL A 176 -0.34 13.71 2.19
N ALA A 177 0.08 13.50 3.43
CA ALA A 177 -0.67 12.69 4.40
C ALA A 177 -1.66 13.59 5.15
N VAL A 178 -2.95 13.30 5.07
CA VAL A 178 -4.00 14.09 5.73
C VAL A 178 -4.56 13.38 6.97
N ASN A 179 -5.13 14.16 7.89
CA ASN A 179 -5.79 13.60 9.07
C ASN A 179 -7.03 12.80 8.65
N PRO A 180 -7.16 11.51 9.05
CA PRO A 180 -8.28 10.65 8.67
C PRO A 180 -9.60 10.98 9.37
N ALA A 181 -9.63 11.96 10.29
CA ALA A 181 -10.83 12.29 11.04
C ALA A 181 -11.92 12.87 10.11
N TYR A 182 -13.09 12.21 10.13
CA TYR A 182 -14.31 12.62 9.43
C TYR A 182 -14.25 12.60 7.89
N THR A 183 -13.21 12.14 7.26
CA THR A 183 -13.07 12.10 5.79
C THR A 183 -14.25 11.42 5.11
N SER A 184 -14.73 10.28 5.62
CA SER A 184 -15.89 9.55 5.10
C SER A 184 -17.25 10.10 5.57
N GLN A 185 -17.28 10.93 6.62
CA GLN A 185 -18.53 11.46 7.19
C GLN A 185 -18.84 12.87 6.68
N LYS A 186 -17.84 13.69 6.42
CA LYS A 186 -18.01 15.04 5.87
C LYS A 186 -18.52 14.94 4.44
N CYS A 187 -19.54 15.73 4.12
CA CYS A 187 -20.03 15.85 2.75
C CYS A 187 -18.99 16.57 1.89
N SER A 188 -18.60 15.97 0.78
CA SER A 188 -17.62 16.60 -0.12
C SER A 188 -18.19 17.82 -0.84
N SER A 189 -19.51 17.96 -0.94
CA SER A 189 -20.17 19.11 -1.57
C SER A 189 -20.33 20.30 -0.61
N CYS A 190 -21.00 20.11 0.55
CA CYS A 190 -21.36 21.22 1.44
C CYS A 190 -20.56 21.27 2.76
N GLY A 191 -19.75 20.28 3.05
CA GLY A 191 -18.95 20.22 4.28
C GLY A 191 -19.67 19.74 5.54
N THR A 192 -20.99 19.53 5.51
CA THR A 192 -21.77 19.06 6.67
C THR A 192 -21.38 17.65 7.07
N ILE A 193 -21.28 17.37 8.37
CA ILE A 193 -20.98 16.04 8.89
C ILE A 193 -22.26 15.20 8.92
N VAL A 194 -22.26 14.10 8.16
CA VAL A 194 -23.34 13.11 8.12
C VAL A 194 -22.89 11.87 8.87
N LYS A 195 -23.45 11.63 10.06
CA LYS A 195 -23.15 10.43 10.85
C LYS A 195 -23.62 9.17 10.12
N LYS A 196 -22.75 8.16 10.02
CA LYS A 196 -23.02 6.90 9.32
C LYS A 196 -22.46 5.72 10.09
N SER A 197 -23.10 4.56 9.89
CA SER A 197 -22.53 3.29 10.34
C SER A 197 -21.37 2.87 9.41
N LEU A 198 -20.49 2.01 9.90
CA LEU A 198 -19.40 1.44 9.09
C LEU A 198 -19.89 0.58 7.92
N SER A 199 -21.11 0.06 8.00
CA SER A 199 -21.75 -0.76 6.96
C SER A 199 -22.36 0.07 5.82
N THR A 200 -22.67 1.37 6.06
CA THR A 200 -23.26 2.26 5.06
C THR A 200 -22.25 2.58 3.98
N ARG A 201 -22.57 2.27 2.73
CA ARG A 201 -21.69 2.47 1.57
C ARG A 201 -21.99 3.74 0.78
N THR A 202 -23.21 4.25 0.88
CA THR A 202 -23.61 5.47 0.18
C THR A 202 -23.54 6.66 1.12
N HIS A 203 -23.03 7.77 0.62
CA HIS A 203 -23.11 9.07 1.26
C HIS A 203 -24.34 9.81 0.72
N ILE A 204 -25.30 10.08 1.59
CA ILE A 204 -26.49 10.88 1.26
C ILE A 204 -26.50 12.08 2.22
N CYS A 205 -26.58 13.29 1.67
CA CYS A 205 -26.57 14.53 2.42
C CYS A 205 -27.84 15.36 2.12
N GLN A 206 -28.28 16.14 3.10
CA GLN A 206 -29.43 17.04 2.94
C GLN A 206 -29.24 18.09 1.84
N CYS A 207 -27.99 18.37 1.43
CA CYS A 207 -27.72 19.29 0.30
C CYS A 207 -27.99 18.64 -1.07
N GLY A 208 -28.53 17.43 -1.14
CA GLY A 208 -28.78 16.67 -2.37
C GLY A 208 -27.58 15.86 -2.89
N CYS A 209 -26.43 15.90 -2.20
CA CYS A 209 -25.26 15.12 -2.60
C CYS A 209 -25.48 13.64 -2.28
N GLU A 210 -25.42 12.77 -3.31
CA GLU A 210 -25.44 11.32 -3.19
C GLU A 210 -24.23 10.72 -3.93
N LEU A 211 -23.32 10.08 -3.19
CA LEU A 211 -22.09 9.50 -3.71
C LEU A 211 -21.77 8.15 -3.04
N ASP A 212 -20.91 7.33 -3.64
CA ASP A 212 -20.26 6.25 -2.90
C ASP A 212 -19.45 6.84 -1.74
N ARG A 213 -19.44 6.15 -0.59
CA ARG A 213 -18.78 6.63 0.63
C ARG A 213 -17.29 6.81 0.45
N ASP A 214 -16.64 5.84 -0.22
CA ASP A 214 -15.19 5.81 -0.37
C ASP A 214 -14.77 6.87 -1.42
N TYR A 215 -15.61 7.12 -2.45
CA TYR A 215 -15.44 8.25 -3.38
C TYR A 215 -15.60 9.62 -2.70
N ASN A 216 -16.65 9.80 -1.88
CA ASN A 216 -16.81 11.03 -1.08
C ASN A 216 -15.59 11.27 -0.16
N ALA A 217 -15.04 10.20 0.44
CA ALA A 217 -13.85 10.29 1.28
C ALA A 217 -12.62 10.73 0.47
N ALA A 218 -12.39 10.15 -0.70
CA ALA A 218 -11.27 10.50 -1.56
C ALA A 218 -11.29 11.98 -1.99
N ILE A 219 -12.47 12.54 -2.31
CA ILE A 219 -12.63 13.98 -2.59
C ILE A 219 -12.25 14.83 -1.37
N ASN A 220 -12.71 14.43 -0.16
CA ASN A 220 -12.39 15.16 1.07
C ASN A 220 -10.90 15.10 1.42
N ILE A 221 -10.24 13.95 1.16
CA ILE A 221 -8.80 13.77 1.32
C ILE A 221 -8.05 14.74 0.40
N LEU A 222 -8.45 14.84 -0.87
CA LEU A 222 -7.85 15.78 -1.81
C LEU A 222 -8.03 17.23 -1.34
N LYS A 223 -9.26 17.64 -1.00
CA LYS A 223 -9.55 18.99 -0.52
C LYS A 223 -8.74 19.36 0.72
N ALA A 224 -8.61 18.45 1.67
CA ALA A 224 -7.79 18.65 2.87
C ALA A 224 -6.31 18.86 2.54
N ALA A 225 -5.77 18.11 1.57
CA ALA A 225 -4.39 18.27 1.13
C ALA A 225 -4.18 19.62 0.41
N LEU A 226 -5.06 19.99 -0.50
CA LEU A 226 -4.99 21.27 -1.24
C LEU A 226 -5.02 22.47 -0.29
N SER A 227 -5.87 22.45 0.75
CA SER A 227 -5.90 23.50 1.77
C SER A 227 -4.60 23.56 2.59
N THR A 228 -3.89 22.43 2.75
CA THR A 228 -2.62 22.39 3.51
C THR A 228 -1.45 22.93 2.68
N VAL A 229 -1.42 22.70 1.37
CA VAL A 229 -0.34 23.18 0.47
C VAL A 229 -0.60 24.57 -0.11
N GLY A 230 -1.69 25.24 0.27
CA GLY A 230 -1.98 26.61 -0.18
C GLY A 230 -2.49 26.71 -1.62
N HIS A 231 -2.88 25.61 -2.25
CA HIS A 231 -3.62 25.63 -3.50
C HIS A 231 -5.08 25.97 -3.20
N THR A 232 -5.36 27.27 -3.05
CA THR A 232 -6.71 27.79 -3.24
C THR A 232 -6.93 27.89 -4.75
N GLU A 233 -7.94 27.19 -5.26
CA GLU A 233 -8.43 27.43 -6.61
C GLU A 233 -8.83 28.90 -6.70
N THR A 234 -8.14 29.66 -7.55
CA THR A 234 -8.58 30.96 -8.04
C THR A 234 -9.61 30.76 -9.12
#